data_1806b87c9298d14dbba07f97b2adae70
#
_entry.id   1806b87c9298d14dbba07f97b2adae70
#
_cell.length_a   1.000
_cell.length_b   1.000
_cell.length_c   1.000
_cell.angle_alpha   90.00
_cell.angle_beta   90.00
_cell.angle_gamma   90.00
#
_symmetry.space_group_name_H-M   'P 1'
#
loop_
_entity.id
_entity.type
_entity.pdbx_description
1 polymer ?
#
loop_
_entity_poly.entity_id
_entity_poly.type
_entity_poly.pdbx_seq_one_letter_code
_entity_poly.pdbx_strand_id
1 'polypeptide(L)'
;ETMREISNTNLAGKASKGVVTGWPGQMTGKETLAFMIDKAASTNKGFDPSTGYDYIQLISKFTMGAVFYHQACDNYLDEKMGADNKPNDKPYKEGKHYTGKEHSWDEAFGYFGAAAHTLKLTPEQSYNVAKMKDLEAADANGDGMIDLLSEMTLSLIHISEPTRRYL
;
A
#
# COMPACT_ATOMS: atom_id res chain seq x y z
N GLU A 1 16.12 -6.13 14.24
CA GLU A 1 16.08 -5.64 12.86
C GLU A 1 15.96 -4.11 12.84
N THR A 2 16.75 -3.46 12.03
CA THR A 2 16.63 -2.03 11.81
C THR A 2 15.58 -1.73 10.73
N MET A 3 14.96 -0.55 10.77
CA MET A 3 14.04 -0.09 9.72
C MET A 3 14.70 -0.12 8.32
N ARG A 4 16.01 0.06 8.26
CA ARG A 4 16.77 0.01 7.01
C ARG A 4 16.87 -1.41 6.44
N GLU A 5 17.08 -2.41 7.28
CA GLU A 5 17.11 -3.82 6.89
C GLU A 5 15.74 -4.28 6.38
N ILE A 6 14.68 -3.90 7.08
CA ILE A 6 13.31 -4.17 6.67
C ILE A 6 13.03 -3.53 5.29
N SER A 7 13.37 -2.25 5.11
CA SER A 7 13.14 -1.52 3.86
C SER A 7 13.92 -2.12 2.69
N ASN A 8 15.20 -2.47 2.89
CA ASN A 8 16.02 -3.06 1.84
C ASN A 8 15.54 -4.44 1.41
N THR A 9 15.11 -5.25 2.35
CA THR A 9 14.72 -6.64 2.08
C THR A 9 13.32 -6.74 1.49
N ASN A 10 12.37 -6.04 2.08
CA ASN A 10 10.95 -6.20 1.74
C ASN A 10 10.48 -5.23 0.65
N LEU A 11 10.73 -3.94 0.80
CA LEU A 11 10.25 -2.92 -0.13
C LEU A 11 10.87 -3.07 -1.53
N ALA A 12 12.18 -3.34 -1.59
CA ALA A 12 12.89 -3.49 -2.86
C ALA A 12 12.34 -4.64 -3.73
N GLY A 13 11.93 -5.74 -3.10
CA GLY A 13 11.33 -6.89 -3.79
C GLY A 13 9.86 -6.71 -4.16
N LYS A 14 9.19 -5.71 -3.58
CA LYS A 14 7.76 -5.44 -3.77
C LYS A 14 7.47 -4.29 -4.73
N ALA A 15 8.44 -3.41 -4.99
CA ALA A 15 8.25 -2.30 -5.90
C ALA A 15 8.20 -2.73 -7.36
N SER A 16 7.46 -1.97 -8.17
CA SER A 16 7.34 -2.18 -9.62
C SER A 16 8.70 -2.28 -10.30
N LYS A 17 8.86 -3.26 -11.18
CA LYS A 17 10.08 -3.53 -11.94
C LYS A 17 10.16 -2.70 -13.24
N GLY A 18 9.05 -2.12 -13.68
CA GLY A 18 8.97 -1.30 -14.87
C GLY A 18 9.64 0.06 -14.70
N VAL A 19 10.07 0.65 -15.80
CA VAL A 19 10.59 2.03 -15.85
C VAL A 19 9.45 3.01 -15.59
N VAL A 20 9.67 3.96 -14.69
CA VAL A 20 8.70 4.99 -14.33
C VAL A 20 8.62 6.04 -15.43
N THR A 21 7.50 6.07 -16.13
CA THR A 21 7.25 7.05 -17.20
C THR A 21 7.02 8.45 -16.60
N GLY A 22 7.68 9.45 -17.19
CA GLY A 22 7.56 10.85 -16.76
C GLY A 22 8.44 11.23 -15.57
N TRP A 23 9.19 10.28 -15.00
CA TRP A 23 10.21 10.58 -14.00
C TRP A 23 11.61 10.65 -14.67
N PRO A 24 12.45 11.63 -14.34
CA PRO A 24 13.79 11.75 -14.92
C PRO A 24 14.68 10.54 -14.63
N GLY A 25 15.56 10.19 -15.55
CA GLY A 25 16.61 9.18 -15.34
C GLY A 25 16.28 7.75 -15.75
N GLN A 26 15.12 7.48 -16.33
CA GLN A 26 14.73 6.13 -16.79
C GLN A 26 14.85 5.07 -15.67
N MET A 27 14.47 5.45 -14.45
CA MET A 27 14.56 4.60 -13.26
C MET A 27 13.35 3.67 -13.16
N THR A 28 13.57 2.46 -12.67
CA THR A 28 12.51 1.53 -12.26
C THR A 28 11.77 2.06 -11.02
N GLY A 29 10.62 1.48 -10.70
CA GLY A 29 9.89 1.83 -9.49
C GLY A 29 10.75 1.71 -8.22
N LYS A 30 11.55 0.65 -8.13
CA LYS A 30 12.50 0.43 -7.04
C LYS A 30 13.57 1.54 -6.96
N GLU A 31 14.20 1.86 -8.08
CA GLU A 31 15.25 2.87 -8.14
C GLU A 31 14.72 4.27 -7.87
N THR A 32 13.54 4.59 -8.40
CA THR A 32 12.86 5.86 -8.15
C THR A 32 12.54 6.02 -6.65
N LEU A 33 12.05 4.97 -6.00
CA LEU A 33 11.76 5.01 -4.57
C LEU A 33 13.04 5.16 -3.73
N ALA A 34 14.10 4.43 -4.06
CA ALA A 34 15.40 4.57 -3.40
C ALA A 34 15.96 6.00 -3.55
N PHE A 35 15.91 6.56 -4.76
CA PHE A 35 16.29 7.93 -5.03
C PHE A 35 15.51 8.95 -4.17
N MET A 36 14.18 8.80 -4.10
CA MET A 36 13.35 9.68 -3.28
C MET A 36 13.69 9.59 -1.79
N ILE A 37 13.96 8.39 -1.28
CA ILE A 37 14.36 8.16 0.11
C ILE A 37 15.71 8.83 0.41
N ASP A 38 16.70 8.66 -0.46
CA ASP A 38 18.01 9.28 -0.30
C ASP A 38 17.91 10.82 -0.33
N LYS A 39 17.08 11.37 -1.21
CA LYS A 39 16.80 12.80 -1.25
C LYS A 39 16.08 13.30 -0.01
N ALA A 40 15.07 12.59 0.48
CA ALA A 40 14.39 12.94 1.72
C ALA A 40 15.34 12.96 2.91
N ALA A 41 16.26 11.98 3.00
CA ALA A 41 17.25 11.88 4.05
C ALA A 41 18.32 12.99 4.00
N SER A 42 18.64 13.50 2.79
CA SER A 42 19.67 14.50 2.57
C SER A 42 19.18 15.96 2.55
N THR A 43 17.87 16.17 2.62
CA THR A 43 17.24 17.49 2.60
C THR A 43 16.62 17.86 3.94
N ASN A 44 16.40 19.17 4.18
CA ASN A 44 15.76 19.61 5.41
C ASN A 44 14.28 19.21 5.43
N LYS A 45 13.91 18.29 6.31
CA LYS A 45 12.54 17.74 6.44
C LYS A 45 11.98 17.17 5.12
N GLY A 46 12.85 16.69 4.24
CA GLY A 46 12.47 16.11 2.97
C GLY A 46 12.14 17.12 1.85
N PHE A 47 12.25 18.42 2.09
CA PHE A 47 11.97 19.46 1.10
C PHE A 47 13.24 19.96 0.44
N ASP A 48 13.26 19.99 -0.91
CA ASP A 48 14.35 20.53 -1.71
C ASP A 48 13.91 21.87 -2.33
N PRO A 49 14.43 23.00 -1.82
CA PRO A 49 14.03 24.32 -2.33
C PRO A 49 14.53 24.62 -3.75
N SER A 50 15.53 23.88 -4.24
CA SER A 50 16.05 24.08 -5.59
C SER A 50 15.14 23.51 -6.68
N THR A 51 14.41 22.47 -6.37
CA THR A 51 13.46 21.79 -7.27
C THR A 51 12.00 22.02 -6.89
N GLY A 52 11.74 22.44 -5.65
CA GLY A 52 10.40 22.56 -5.09
C GLY A 52 9.80 21.22 -4.69
N TYR A 53 10.56 20.11 -4.69
CA TYR A 53 10.03 18.79 -4.36
C TYR A 53 10.00 18.55 -2.85
N ASP A 54 8.85 18.10 -2.37
CA ASP A 54 8.68 17.49 -1.04
C ASP A 54 8.78 15.96 -1.18
N TYR A 55 9.98 15.44 -0.94
CA TYR A 55 10.25 14.01 -1.11
C TYR A 55 9.49 13.12 -0.14
N ILE A 56 9.10 13.61 1.05
CA ILE A 56 8.25 12.84 1.97
C ILE A 56 6.87 12.63 1.36
N GLN A 57 6.28 13.69 0.80
CA GLN A 57 5.00 13.59 0.09
C GLN A 57 5.11 12.72 -1.17
N LEU A 58 6.19 12.88 -1.94
CA LEU A 58 6.43 12.07 -3.14
C LEU A 58 6.56 10.59 -2.79
N ILE A 59 7.33 10.21 -1.76
CA ILE A 59 7.45 8.82 -1.31
C ILE A 59 6.07 8.26 -0.95
N SER A 60 5.31 8.99 -0.14
CA SER A 60 3.97 8.56 0.29
C SER A 60 3.04 8.29 -0.90
N LYS A 61 3.00 9.20 -1.87
CA LYS A 61 2.14 9.05 -3.07
C LYS A 61 2.65 7.99 -4.04
N PHE A 62 3.95 7.97 -4.28
CA PHE A 62 4.57 7.03 -5.21
C PHE A 62 4.46 5.57 -4.75
N THR A 63 4.64 5.32 -3.46
CA THR A 63 4.54 3.99 -2.88
C THR A 63 3.16 3.36 -3.08
N MET A 64 2.09 4.16 -3.11
CA MET A 64 0.74 3.67 -3.40
C MET A 64 0.63 3.00 -4.77
N GLY A 65 1.20 3.60 -5.81
CA GLY A 65 1.23 3.01 -7.15
C GLY A 65 2.30 1.95 -7.30
N ALA A 66 3.54 2.30 -6.96
CA ALA A 66 4.70 1.46 -7.22
C ALA A 66 4.78 0.21 -6.35
N VAL A 67 4.11 0.17 -5.19
CA VAL A 67 4.10 -1.00 -4.31
C VAL A 67 2.68 -1.53 -4.15
N PHE A 68 1.76 -0.79 -3.53
CA PHE A 68 0.45 -1.34 -3.18
C PHE A 68 -0.39 -1.71 -4.40
N TYR A 69 -0.57 -0.77 -5.33
CA TYR A 69 -1.33 -1.03 -6.56
C TYR A 69 -0.65 -2.13 -7.39
N HIS A 70 0.68 -2.03 -7.60
CA HIS A 70 1.44 -3.02 -8.34
C HIS A 70 1.31 -4.43 -7.74
N GLN A 71 1.44 -4.58 -6.44
CA GLN A 71 1.29 -5.89 -5.81
C GLN A 71 -0.15 -6.39 -5.89
N ALA A 72 -1.13 -5.56 -5.52
CA ALA A 72 -2.53 -5.98 -5.55
C ALA A 72 -3.00 -6.33 -6.96
N CYS A 73 -2.85 -5.41 -7.91
CA CYS A 73 -3.43 -5.54 -9.24
C CYS A 73 -2.55 -6.35 -10.20
N ASP A 74 -1.28 -5.94 -10.39
CA ASP A 74 -0.46 -6.59 -11.42
C ASP A 74 0.02 -7.96 -10.97
N ASN A 75 0.56 -8.08 -9.73
CA ASN A 75 1.16 -9.32 -9.27
C ASN A 75 0.12 -10.36 -8.84
N TYR A 76 -0.84 -9.98 -7.99
CA TYR A 76 -1.79 -10.95 -7.42
C TYR A 76 -3.06 -11.13 -8.25
N LEU A 77 -3.74 -10.05 -8.63
CA LEU A 77 -5.01 -10.16 -9.36
C LEU A 77 -4.81 -10.52 -10.84
N ASP A 78 -3.77 -10.00 -11.49
CA ASP A 78 -3.50 -10.30 -12.90
C ASP A 78 -2.59 -11.53 -13.05
N GLU A 79 -1.31 -11.45 -12.67
CA GLU A 79 -0.36 -12.53 -12.92
C GLU A 79 -0.71 -13.85 -12.20
N LYS A 80 -1.12 -13.79 -10.92
CA LYS A 80 -1.34 -15.00 -10.12
C LYS A 80 -2.76 -15.55 -10.19
N MET A 81 -3.75 -14.70 -10.39
CA MET A 81 -5.15 -15.12 -10.49
C MET A 81 -5.62 -15.28 -11.93
N GLY A 82 -4.84 -14.90 -12.94
CA GLY A 82 -5.17 -15.07 -14.34
C GLY A 82 -5.68 -16.47 -14.66
N ALA A 83 -6.70 -16.57 -15.51
CA ALA A 83 -7.38 -17.83 -15.83
C ALA A 83 -6.41 -18.90 -16.36
N ASP A 84 -5.40 -18.47 -17.10
CA ASP A 84 -4.48 -19.34 -17.80
C ASP A 84 -3.34 -19.87 -16.93
N ASN A 85 -3.12 -19.31 -15.76
CA ASN A 85 -1.90 -19.57 -15.01
C ASN A 85 -1.97 -20.77 -14.07
N LYS A 86 -3.10 -21.06 -13.45
CA LYS A 86 -3.22 -22.19 -12.51
C LYS A 86 -4.68 -22.59 -12.34
N PRO A 87 -5.01 -23.88 -12.51
CA PRO A 87 -6.30 -24.39 -12.13
C PRO A 87 -6.54 -24.17 -10.62
N ASN A 88 -7.79 -23.93 -10.25
CA ASN A 88 -8.20 -23.72 -8.85
C ASN A 88 -8.74 -25.03 -8.25
N ASP A 89 -8.01 -26.11 -8.43
CA ASP A 89 -8.48 -27.49 -8.22
C ASP A 89 -7.75 -28.25 -7.09
N LYS A 90 -6.76 -27.62 -6.47
CA LYS A 90 -5.97 -28.24 -5.42
C LYS A 90 -5.53 -27.26 -4.33
N PRO A 91 -5.24 -27.77 -3.12
CA PRO A 91 -4.72 -26.96 -2.03
C PRO A 91 -3.47 -26.17 -2.41
N TYR A 92 -3.32 -24.96 -1.86
CA TYR A 92 -2.13 -24.13 -2.01
C TYR A 92 -0.84 -24.84 -1.60
N LYS A 93 -0.91 -25.53 -0.47
CA LYS A 93 0.14 -26.42 0.06
C LYS A 93 -0.52 -27.59 0.81
N GLU A 94 0.26 -28.62 1.05
CA GLU A 94 -0.19 -29.75 1.88
C GLU A 94 -0.72 -29.26 3.24
N GLY A 95 -1.86 -29.78 3.66
CA GLY A 95 -2.53 -29.42 4.92
C GLY A 95 -3.26 -28.08 4.91
N LYS A 96 -3.33 -27.34 3.79
CA LYS A 96 -4.12 -26.11 3.67
C LYS A 96 -5.51 -26.40 3.09
N HIS A 97 -6.52 -25.68 3.58
CA HIS A 97 -7.92 -25.81 3.17
C HIS A 97 -8.33 -24.82 2.09
N TYR A 98 -7.37 -24.04 1.56
CA TYR A 98 -7.59 -23.05 0.51
C TYR A 98 -6.66 -23.29 -0.68
N THR A 99 -7.07 -22.82 -1.84
CA THR A 99 -6.35 -22.97 -3.10
C THR A 99 -5.31 -21.86 -3.32
N GLY A 100 -4.49 -21.99 -4.35
CA GLY A 100 -3.52 -20.96 -4.70
C GLY A 100 -4.15 -19.64 -5.14
N LYS A 101 -5.35 -19.67 -5.77
CA LYS A 101 -6.07 -18.45 -6.17
C LYS A 101 -6.74 -17.78 -4.99
N GLU A 102 -7.32 -18.52 -4.08
CA GLU A 102 -7.85 -17.97 -2.82
C GLU A 102 -6.76 -17.30 -2.00
N HIS A 103 -5.58 -17.92 -1.91
CA HIS A 103 -4.42 -17.30 -1.28
C HIS A 103 -3.98 -16.01 -1.99
N SER A 104 -3.97 -15.99 -3.33
CA SER A 104 -3.61 -14.80 -4.09
C SER A 104 -4.62 -13.68 -3.93
N TRP A 105 -5.90 -14.01 -3.82
CA TRP A 105 -6.94 -13.03 -3.50
C TRP A 105 -6.73 -12.38 -2.13
N ASP A 106 -6.47 -13.20 -1.11
CA ASP A 106 -6.22 -12.75 0.25
C ASP A 106 -5.01 -11.80 0.32
N GLU A 107 -3.92 -12.17 -0.34
CA GLU A 107 -2.73 -11.32 -0.46
C GLU A 107 -3.02 -9.99 -1.19
N ALA A 108 -3.81 -10.02 -2.27
CA ALA A 108 -4.21 -8.80 -2.99
C ALA A 108 -5.03 -7.86 -2.09
N PHE A 109 -5.97 -8.44 -1.33
CA PHE A 109 -6.77 -7.69 -0.37
C PHE A 109 -5.90 -7.09 0.75
N GLY A 110 -4.90 -7.82 1.23
CA GLY A 110 -3.93 -7.32 2.21
C GLY A 110 -3.19 -6.08 1.72
N TYR A 111 -2.78 -6.04 0.44
CA TYR A 111 -2.17 -4.84 -0.16
C TYR A 111 -3.16 -3.70 -0.36
N PHE A 112 -4.43 -3.98 -0.53
CA PHE A 112 -5.47 -2.94 -0.52
C PHE A 112 -5.59 -2.30 0.87
N GLY A 113 -5.36 -3.04 1.95
CA GLY A 113 -5.18 -2.53 3.30
C GLY A 113 -6.45 -1.97 3.94
N ALA A 114 -7.63 -2.54 3.62
CA ALA A 114 -8.88 -2.19 4.26
C ALA A 114 -9.18 -3.15 5.43
N ALA A 115 -9.56 -2.60 6.59
CA ALA A 115 -10.05 -3.41 7.70
C ALA A 115 -11.39 -4.08 7.35
N ALA A 116 -11.63 -5.28 7.87
CA ALA A 116 -12.81 -6.08 7.54
C ALA A 116 -14.16 -5.36 7.85
N HIS A 117 -14.17 -4.50 8.87
CA HIS A 117 -15.35 -3.73 9.25
C HIS A 117 -15.55 -2.43 8.45
N THR A 118 -14.63 -2.06 7.57
CA THR A 118 -14.66 -0.79 6.80
C THR A 118 -15.99 -0.58 6.07
N LEU A 119 -16.63 -1.64 5.58
CA LEU A 119 -17.93 -1.55 4.92
C LEU A 119 -19.09 -1.16 5.85
N LYS A 120 -18.89 -1.22 7.16
CA LYS A 120 -19.88 -0.78 8.17
C LYS A 120 -19.74 0.70 8.49
N LEU A 121 -18.61 1.32 8.16
CA LEU A 121 -18.33 2.72 8.40
C LEU A 121 -19.04 3.61 7.37
N THR A 122 -19.54 4.75 7.83
CA THR A 122 -19.94 5.81 6.90
C THR A 122 -18.71 6.40 6.18
N PRO A 123 -18.87 7.07 5.04
CA PRO A 123 -17.75 7.74 4.36
C PRO A 123 -17.02 8.75 5.25
N GLU A 124 -17.75 9.45 6.14
CA GLU A 124 -17.17 10.40 7.07
C GLU A 124 -16.35 9.69 8.16
N GLN A 125 -16.86 8.62 8.75
CA GLN A 125 -16.13 7.80 9.72
C GLN A 125 -14.85 7.22 9.08
N SER A 126 -14.95 6.62 7.88
CA SER A 126 -13.81 6.10 7.14
C SER A 126 -12.75 7.16 6.91
N TYR A 127 -13.16 8.37 6.52
CA TYR A 127 -12.24 9.50 6.36
C TYR A 127 -11.58 9.91 7.68
N ASN A 128 -12.35 10.00 8.77
CA ASN A 128 -11.83 10.44 10.06
C ASN A 128 -10.89 9.40 10.69
N VAL A 129 -11.20 8.12 10.58
CA VAL A 129 -10.29 7.01 10.96
C VAL A 129 -8.98 7.11 10.17
N ALA A 130 -9.07 7.22 8.84
CA ALA A 130 -7.89 7.33 7.98
C ALA A 130 -7.03 8.57 8.28
N LYS A 131 -7.61 9.64 8.80
CA LYS A 131 -6.91 10.86 9.23
C LYS A 131 -6.55 10.86 10.72
N MET A 132 -6.74 9.77 11.42
CA MET A 132 -6.51 9.66 12.87
C MET A 132 -7.24 10.73 13.71
N LYS A 133 -8.42 11.15 13.25
CA LYS A 133 -9.24 12.18 13.91
C LYS A 133 -10.31 11.59 14.80
N ASP A 134 -10.80 10.42 14.45
CA ASP A 134 -11.82 9.68 15.16
C ASP A 134 -11.42 8.21 15.14
N LEU A 135 -10.75 7.78 16.19
CA LEU A 135 -10.30 6.40 16.32
C LEU A 135 -11.33 5.50 17.00
N GLU A 136 -12.36 6.09 17.65
CA GLU A 136 -13.44 5.31 18.25
C GLU A 136 -14.18 4.49 17.20
N ALA A 137 -14.39 5.05 16.02
CA ALA A 137 -15.01 4.33 14.90
C ALA A 137 -14.13 3.18 14.32
N ALA A 138 -12.84 3.16 14.63
CA ALA A 138 -11.95 2.07 14.24
C ALA A 138 -12.01 0.88 15.22
N ASP A 139 -12.34 1.12 16.49
CA ASP A 139 -12.51 0.09 17.52
C ASP A 139 -13.74 -0.76 17.19
N ALA A 140 -13.54 -1.81 16.41
CA ALA A 140 -14.63 -2.65 15.93
C ALA A 140 -15.11 -3.68 16.94
N ASN A 141 -14.25 -4.03 17.91
CA ASN A 141 -14.54 -5.01 18.95
C ASN A 141 -15.01 -4.35 20.29
N GLY A 142 -14.82 -3.03 20.45
CA GLY A 142 -15.26 -2.27 21.60
C GLY A 142 -14.40 -2.46 22.86
N ASP A 143 -13.13 -2.83 22.68
CA ASP A 143 -12.22 -3.06 23.81
C ASP A 143 -11.45 -1.79 24.28
N GLY A 144 -11.66 -0.67 23.59
CA GLY A 144 -11.03 0.61 23.88
C GLY A 144 -9.57 0.72 23.37
N MET A 145 -9.12 -0.23 22.58
CA MET A 145 -7.82 -0.21 21.89
C MET A 145 -8.00 -0.34 20.39
N ILE A 146 -7.02 0.06 19.63
CA ILE A 146 -7.03 -0.09 18.15
C ILE A 146 -5.96 -1.10 17.75
N ASP A 147 -6.39 -2.24 17.26
CA ASP A 147 -5.49 -3.21 16.66
C ASP A 147 -5.12 -2.76 15.24
N LEU A 148 -3.83 -2.41 15.05
CA LEU A 148 -3.32 -1.93 13.78
C LEU A 148 -3.37 -2.97 12.66
N LEU A 149 -3.46 -4.26 12.97
CA LEU A 149 -3.52 -5.33 11.99
C LEU A 149 -4.95 -5.63 11.52
N SER A 150 -5.95 -5.41 12.37
CA SER A 150 -7.33 -5.82 12.09
C SER A 150 -8.33 -4.65 12.02
N GLU A 151 -8.02 -3.51 12.63
CA GLU A 151 -8.96 -2.40 12.80
C GLU A 151 -8.57 -1.11 12.06
N MET A 152 -7.30 -0.95 11.68
CA MET A 152 -6.87 0.20 10.90
C MET A 152 -6.98 -0.04 9.40
N THR A 153 -7.51 0.95 8.70
CA THR A 153 -7.56 1.00 7.25
C THR A 153 -6.53 2.01 6.75
N LEU A 154 -5.41 1.52 6.24
CA LEU A 154 -4.28 2.35 5.85
C LEU A 154 -4.40 2.91 4.43
N SER A 155 -5.11 2.23 3.52
CA SER A 155 -5.22 2.61 2.12
C SER A 155 -6.19 3.77 1.84
N LEU A 156 -7.21 3.95 2.66
CA LEU A 156 -8.27 4.95 2.42
C LEU A 156 -7.84 6.40 2.59
N ILE A 157 -6.72 6.67 3.25
CA ILE A 157 -6.15 8.02 3.40
C ILE A 157 -6.01 8.75 2.05
N HIS A 158 -5.70 8.01 1.00
CA HIS A 158 -5.39 8.58 -0.31
C HIS A 158 -6.56 8.58 -1.28
N ILE A 159 -7.60 7.80 -1.04
CA ILE A 159 -8.80 7.76 -1.88
C ILE A 159 -9.70 8.96 -1.59
N SER A 160 -9.70 9.48 -0.37
CA SER A 160 -10.56 10.59 0.05
C SER A 160 -10.00 11.99 -0.24
N GLU A 161 -8.72 12.15 -0.53
CA GLU A 161 -8.10 13.47 -0.79
C GLU A 161 -8.35 14.07 -2.18
N PRO A 162 -8.43 13.31 -3.28
CA PRO A 162 -8.62 13.89 -4.61
C PRO A 162 -9.92 14.66 -4.77
N THR A 163 -10.98 14.27 -4.08
CA THR A 163 -12.32 14.87 -4.21
C THR A 163 -12.47 16.24 -3.55
N ARG A 164 -11.59 16.60 -2.61
CA ARG A 164 -11.66 17.90 -1.90
C ARG A 164 -10.95 19.06 -2.62
N ARG A 165 -10.13 18.79 -3.62
CA ARG A 165 -9.39 19.86 -4.34
C ARG A 165 -10.14 20.45 -5.54
N TYR A 166 -11.32 19.92 -5.87
CA TYR A 166 -12.12 20.34 -7.03
C TYR A 166 -13.53 20.82 -6.66
N LEU A 167 -13.82 21.09 -5.39
CA LEU A 167 -14.99 21.78 -4.90
C LEU A 167 -14.60 23.05 -4.15
#